data_26a959137d7e6caebbc513cf103d23b7
#
_entry.id   26a959137d7e6caebbc513cf103d23b7
#
_cell.length_a   1.000
_cell.length_b   1.000
_cell.length_c   1.000
_cell.angle_alpha   90.00
_cell.angle_beta   90.00
_cell.angle_gamma   90.00
#
_symmetry.space_group_name_H-M   'P 1'
#
loop_
_entity.id
_entity.type
_entity.pdbx_description
1 polymer ?
#
loop_
_entity_poly.entity_id
_entity_poly.type
_entity_poly.pdbx_seq_one_letter_code
_entity_poly.pdbx_strand_id
1 'polypeptide(L)'
;MRMLVSLATIASLLWMPLLVHAESFPVDRQIPMTETSPSPDSLAAADALFSYGEDKEHDRQALATLERAVAMDATNYQLLWRAARAYYQVGDDASASEKRRYFEHGIEMGQRAVVQQPTGVEGHFWLGANYGGLCEIQGVWQAFQMVKKVRAEMEIALRLQADYEHGSAYRALGEIARQLPGILGGNLKRAIGYLEQGLRVAPQNMGMKFALAEAYREAGQHAASQRQLQEILSMPVRPARSQADRHMQDKARQLLRK
;
A
#
# COMPACT_ATOMS: atom_id res chain seq x y z
N MET A 1 0.08 -15.75 -29.98
CA MET A 1 1.43 -15.16 -30.04
C MET A 1 1.35 -13.67 -29.68
N ARG A 2 0.87 -13.33 -28.47
CA ARG A 2 0.76 -11.94 -27.96
C ARG A 2 0.81 -11.93 -26.42
N MET A 3 1.88 -12.48 -25.84
CA MET A 3 2.09 -12.51 -24.36
C MET A 3 3.55 -12.25 -23.95
N LEU A 4 4.38 -11.67 -24.82
CA LEU A 4 5.80 -11.44 -24.55
C LEU A 4 6.20 -9.96 -24.43
N VAL A 5 5.27 -9.01 -24.47
CA VAL A 5 5.62 -7.57 -24.50
C VAL A 5 5.62 -6.92 -23.09
N SER A 6 4.98 -7.52 -22.10
CA SER A 6 4.94 -6.94 -20.73
C SER A 6 6.14 -7.31 -19.85
N LEU A 7 6.93 -8.32 -20.21
CA LEU A 7 8.15 -8.71 -19.47
C LEU A 7 9.42 -7.96 -19.92
N ALA A 8 9.38 -7.31 -21.08
CA ALA A 8 10.54 -6.62 -21.64
C ALA A 8 10.82 -5.23 -21.03
N THR A 9 9.85 -4.63 -20.34
CA THR A 9 10.02 -3.30 -19.73
C THR A 9 10.72 -3.34 -18.35
N ILE A 10 10.88 -4.53 -17.77
CA ILE A 10 11.57 -4.73 -16.47
C ILE A 10 13.05 -5.14 -16.64
N ALA A 11 13.48 -5.50 -17.86
CA ALA A 11 14.81 -6.07 -18.10
C ALA A 11 15.89 -5.06 -18.54
N SER A 12 15.61 -3.77 -18.64
CA SER A 12 16.55 -2.80 -19.25
C SER A 12 17.45 -2.03 -18.26
N LEU A 13 17.55 -2.43 -17.00
CA LEU A 13 18.39 -1.75 -15.99
C LEU A 13 19.33 -2.73 -15.25
N LEU A 14 19.97 -3.61 -15.98
CA LEU A 14 21.06 -4.42 -15.46
C LEU A 14 22.34 -4.10 -16.20
N TRP A 15 23.11 -3.12 -15.74
CA TRP A 15 24.59 -3.09 -15.78
C TRP A 15 25.14 -1.79 -15.21
N MET A 16 25.47 -1.79 -13.91
CA MET A 16 26.57 -0.97 -13.36
C MET A 16 27.08 -1.61 -12.06
N PRO A 17 28.41 -1.66 -11.86
CA PRO A 17 29.00 -2.42 -10.75
C PRO A 17 28.91 -1.66 -9.42
N LEU A 18 28.65 -2.42 -8.35
CA LEU A 18 28.72 -1.97 -6.97
C LEU A 18 30.13 -1.50 -6.60
N LEU A 19 30.25 -0.25 -6.21
CA LEU A 19 31.31 0.23 -5.32
C LEU A 19 30.67 0.52 -3.96
N VAL A 20 30.89 -0.42 -3.04
CA VAL A 20 30.52 -0.27 -1.63
C VAL A 20 31.51 0.69 -0.99
N HIS A 21 31.07 1.89 -0.65
CA HIS A 21 31.71 2.72 0.35
C HIS A 21 30.87 2.70 1.61
N ALA A 22 31.38 2.02 2.62
CA ALA A 22 30.84 2.08 3.98
C ALA A 22 31.26 3.44 4.58
N GLU A 23 30.38 4.41 4.57
CA GLU A 23 30.52 5.60 5.39
C GLU A 23 29.81 5.39 6.72
N SER A 24 30.63 5.30 7.79
CA SER A 24 30.20 5.31 9.16
C SER A 24 29.64 6.69 9.52
N PHE A 25 28.35 6.77 9.81
CA PHE A 25 27.73 7.98 10.35
C PHE A 25 28.02 8.11 11.85
N PRO A 26 28.40 9.31 12.34
CA PRO A 26 28.62 9.52 13.76
C PRO A 26 27.29 9.47 14.52
N VAL A 27 27.16 8.48 15.40
CA VAL A 27 26.17 8.46 16.46
C VAL A 27 26.69 9.36 17.57
N ASP A 28 26.31 10.61 17.56
CA ASP A 28 26.38 11.43 18.78
C ASP A 28 25.45 12.65 18.68
N ARG A 29 24.20 12.45 19.14
CA ARG A 29 23.37 13.52 19.70
C ARG A 29 22.62 12.95 20.88
N GLN A 30 23.18 13.18 22.06
CA GLN A 30 22.44 13.05 23.30
C GLN A 30 21.26 14.02 23.30
N ILE A 31 20.05 13.48 23.03
CA ILE A 31 18.80 14.19 23.24
C ILE A 31 18.48 14.03 24.73
N PRO A 32 18.20 15.10 25.48
CA PRO A 32 17.84 14.99 26.88
C PRO A 32 16.56 14.13 27.01
N MET A 33 16.69 12.99 27.68
CA MET A 33 15.62 12.08 28.04
C MET A 33 14.73 12.73 29.11
N THR A 34 13.73 13.48 28.71
CA THR A 34 12.58 13.70 29.58
C THR A 34 11.65 12.51 29.41
N GLU A 35 11.62 11.64 30.44
CA GLU A 35 10.70 10.51 30.53
C GLU A 35 9.25 11.04 30.59
N THR A 36 8.58 11.06 29.45
CA THR A 36 7.13 11.12 29.38
C THR A 36 6.66 10.03 28.43
N SER A 37 5.89 9.08 28.97
CA SER A 37 5.13 8.12 28.14
C SER A 37 4.44 8.87 27.01
N PRO A 38 4.34 8.29 25.79
CA PRO A 38 3.67 8.96 24.69
C PRO A 38 2.27 9.35 25.15
N SER A 39 2.04 10.65 25.23
CA SER A 39 0.74 11.16 25.69
C SER A 39 -0.32 10.80 24.64
N PRO A 40 -1.60 10.64 25.00
CA PRO A 40 -2.70 10.56 24.04
C PRO A 40 -2.62 11.64 22.95
N ASP A 41 -2.04 12.78 23.31
CA ASP A 41 -1.78 13.91 22.41
C ASP A 41 -0.85 13.57 21.22
N SER A 42 0.15 12.67 21.39
CA SER A 42 1.06 12.31 20.30
C SER A 42 0.39 11.45 19.22
N LEU A 43 -0.53 10.57 19.59
CA LEU A 43 -1.33 9.78 18.64
C LEU A 43 -2.32 10.68 17.90
N ALA A 44 -3.03 11.53 18.62
CA ALA A 44 -3.98 12.48 18.02
C ALA A 44 -3.28 13.46 17.08
N ALA A 45 -2.09 13.96 17.47
CA ALA A 45 -1.28 14.85 16.64
C ALA A 45 -0.81 14.15 15.34
N ALA A 46 -0.36 12.91 15.42
CA ALA A 46 0.05 12.14 14.24
C ALA A 46 -1.13 11.82 13.32
N ASP A 47 -2.28 11.45 13.88
CA ASP A 47 -3.50 11.20 13.09
C ASP A 47 -4.05 12.48 12.45
N ALA A 48 -3.93 13.64 13.11
CA ALA A 48 -4.33 14.93 12.55
C ALA A 48 -3.45 15.39 11.37
N LEU A 49 -2.18 15.00 11.34
CA LEU A 49 -1.27 15.29 10.25
C LEU A 49 -1.40 14.30 9.07
N PHE A 50 -2.01 13.13 9.29
CA PHE A 50 -2.08 12.10 8.27
C PHE A 50 -3.06 12.49 7.15
N SER A 51 -2.53 12.70 5.93
CA SER A 51 -3.28 13.27 4.81
C SER A 51 -3.61 12.29 3.67
N TYR A 52 -3.23 11.01 3.79
CA TYR A 52 -3.37 10.02 2.71
C TYR A 52 -2.69 10.43 1.39
N GLY A 53 -1.54 11.14 1.45
CA GLY A 53 -0.78 11.59 0.30
C GLY A 53 -1.29 12.88 -0.35
N GLU A 54 -2.33 13.51 0.18
CA GLU A 54 -2.78 14.84 -0.30
C GLU A 54 -1.80 15.96 0.10
N ASP A 55 -1.11 15.80 1.23
CA ASP A 55 -0.03 16.68 1.69
C ASP A 55 1.18 15.88 2.14
N LYS A 56 2.20 15.82 1.28
CA LYS A 56 3.43 15.03 1.52
C LYS A 56 4.25 15.54 2.71
N GLU A 57 4.18 16.83 3.01
CA GLU A 57 4.90 17.39 4.14
C GLU A 57 4.24 17.00 5.45
N HIS A 58 2.91 17.06 5.52
CA HIS A 58 2.16 16.56 6.67
C HIS A 58 2.40 15.07 6.92
N ASP A 59 2.42 14.24 5.89
CA ASP A 59 2.69 12.81 6.04
C ASP A 59 4.12 12.55 6.58
N ARG A 60 5.14 13.34 6.16
CA ARG A 60 6.49 13.27 6.73
C ARG A 60 6.56 13.72 8.19
N GLN A 61 5.83 14.77 8.55
CA GLN A 61 5.76 15.25 9.93
C GLN A 61 5.05 14.25 10.83
N ALA A 62 3.98 13.59 10.34
CA ALA A 62 3.33 12.49 11.03
C ALA A 62 4.30 11.33 11.29
N LEU A 63 5.08 10.93 10.27
CA LEU A 63 6.10 9.89 10.40
C LEU A 63 7.15 10.26 11.46
N ALA A 64 7.74 11.45 11.37
CA ALA A 64 8.76 11.89 12.34
C ALA A 64 8.22 11.96 13.78
N THR A 65 6.95 12.29 13.95
CA THR A 65 6.29 12.29 15.25
C THR A 65 6.13 10.87 15.79
N LEU A 66 5.70 9.93 14.93
CA LEU A 66 5.54 8.52 15.29
C LEU A 66 6.88 7.83 15.56
N GLU A 67 7.95 8.13 14.82
CA GLU A 67 9.29 7.60 15.08
C GLU A 67 9.78 7.97 16.48
N ARG A 68 9.61 9.24 16.88
CA ARG A 68 9.95 9.68 18.24
C ARG A 68 9.12 8.98 19.32
N ALA A 69 7.81 8.84 19.08
CA ALA A 69 6.91 8.18 20.02
C ALA A 69 7.23 6.67 20.15
N VAL A 70 7.54 5.99 19.05
CA VAL A 70 7.97 4.57 19.06
C VAL A 70 9.32 4.40 19.77
N ALA A 71 10.23 5.37 19.69
CA ALA A 71 11.49 5.34 20.42
C ALA A 71 11.28 5.41 21.96
N MET A 72 10.20 6.07 22.41
CA MET A 72 9.84 6.17 23.82
C MET A 72 9.06 4.95 24.34
N ASP A 73 8.17 4.39 23.50
CA ASP A 73 7.38 3.20 23.83
C ASP A 73 7.37 2.22 22.65
N ALA A 74 8.41 1.40 22.61
CA ALA A 74 8.71 0.50 21.51
C ALA A 74 7.74 -0.68 21.37
N THR A 75 6.86 -0.91 22.35
CA THR A 75 5.92 -2.04 22.38
C THR A 75 4.47 -1.62 22.20
N ASN A 76 4.20 -0.34 22.06
CA ASN A 76 2.86 0.20 21.94
C ASN A 76 2.26 -0.13 20.56
N TYR A 77 1.27 -1.00 20.55
CA TYR A 77 0.57 -1.41 19.33
C TYR A 77 0.04 -0.22 18.53
N GLN A 78 -0.54 0.78 19.21
CA GLN A 78 -1.15 1.93 18.58
C GLN A 78 -0.12 2.83 17.87
N LEU A 79 1.09 2.91 18.39
CA LEU A 79 2.19 3.61 17.73
C LEU A 79 2.76 2.80 16.58
N LEU A 80 2.95 1.50 16.76
CA LEU A 80 3.60 0.62 15.80
C LEU A 80 2.84 0.52 14.47
N TRP A 81 1.52 0.27 14.52
CA TRP A 81 0.77 0.17 13.26
C TRP A 81 0.62 1.53 12.56
N ARG A 82 0.51 2.63 13.33
CA ARG A 82 0.51 3.98 12.75
C ARG A 82 1.83 4.33 12.08
N ALA A 83 2.95 3.94 12.70
CA ALA A 83 4.26 4.09 12.09
C ALA A 83 4.37 3.27 10.79
N ALA A 84 3.90 2.01 10.77
CA ALA A 84 3.86 1.19 9.56
C ALA A 84 3.01 1.85 8.45
N ARG A 85 1.87 2.48 8.79
CA ARG A 85 1.03 3.27 7.88
C ARG A 85 1.80 4.47 7.33
N ALA A 86 2.42 5.26 8.21
CA ALA A 86 3.13 6.47 7.80
C ALA A 86 4.35 6.16 6.93
N TYR A 87 5.10 5.11 7.25
CA TYR A 87 6.18 4.61 6.39
C TYR A 87 5.70 4.20 5.01
N TYR A 88 4.56 3.49 4.92
CA TYR A 88 3.95 3.15 3.64
C TYR A 88 3.62 4.41 2.83
N GLN A 89 2.94 5.38 3.44
CA GLN A 89 2.50 6.60 2.76
C GLN A 89 3.68 7.45 2.27
N VAL A 90 4.66 7.70 3.15
CA VAL A 90 5.88 8.43 2.76
C VAL A 90 6.68 7.66 1.71
N GLY A 91 6.75 6.33 1.84
CA GLY A 91 7.43 5.46 0.88
C GLY A 91 6.78 5.45 -0.49
N ASP A 92 5.44 5.47 -0.57
CA ASP A 92 4.73 5.50 -1.85
C ASP A 92 5.03 6.79 -2.64
N ASP A 93 5.20 7.90 -1.95
CA ASP A 93 5.53 9.20 -2.53
C ASP A 93 7.04 9.49 -2.68
N ALA A 94 7.90 8.63 -2.14
CA ALA A 94 9.35 8.82 -2.14
C ALA A 94 9.98 8.62 -3.53
N SER A 95 11.22 9.09 -3.68
CA SER A 95 12.03 8.77 -4.86
C SER A 95 12.33 7.27 -4.95
N ALA A 96 12.57 6.76 -6.15
CA ALA A 96 12.86 5.34 -6.37
C ALA A 96 14.02 4.80 -5.51
N SER A 97 15.01 5.64 -5.21
CA SER A 97 16.16 5.29 -4.37
C SER A 97 15.81 5.18 -2.88
N GLU A 98 14.78 5.90 -2.44
CA GLU A 98 14.38 5.96 -1.02
C GLU A 98 13.25 4.99 -0.67
N LYS A 99 12.37 4.66 -1.64
CA LYS A 99 11.21 3.77 -1.45
C LYS A 99 11.55 2.50 -0.67
N ARG A 100 12.66 1.85 -1.02
CA ARG A 100 13.08 0.61 -0.36
C ARG A 100 13.21 0.79 1.14
N ARG A 101 13.94 1.80 1.58
CA ARG A 101 14.21 2.07 3.00
C ARG A 101 12.90 2.30 3.77
N TYR A 102 11.99 3.10 3.22
CA TYR A 102 10.72 3.37 3.87
C TYR A 102 9.87 2.09 4.01
N PHE A 103 9.74 1.30 2.96
CA PHE A 103 8.98 0.06 3.05
C PHE A 103 9.62 -0.98 3.97
N GLU A 104 10.95 -1.07 4.03
CA GLU A 104 11.66 -1.96 4.95
C GLU A 104 11.42 -1.57 6.42
N HIS A 105 11.46 -0.28 6.76
CA HIS A 105 11.09 0.19 8.09
C HIS A 105 9.59 -0.01 8.39
N GLY A 106 8.72 0.21 7.41
CA GLY A 106 7.30 -0.06 7.55
C GLY A 106 7.00 -1.54 7.81
N ILE A 107 7.74 -2.45 7.18
CA ILE A 107 7.67 -3.90 7.44
C ILE A 107 8.09 -4.19 8.88
N GLU A 108 9.20 -3.62 9.37
CA GLU A 108 9.65 -3.79 10.75
C GLU A 108 8.57 -3.35 11.74
N MET A 109 8.02 -2.16 11.57
CA MET A 109 6.96 -1.64 12.45
C MET A 109 5.72 -2.52 12.40
N GLY A 110 5.29 -2.95 11.21
CA GLY A 110 4.15 -3.83 11.03
C GLY A 110 4.35 -5.20 11.69
N GLN A 111 5.54 -5.81 11.56
CA GLN A 111 5.87 -7.08 12.22
C GLN A 111 5.80 -6.94 13.74
N ARG A 112 6.35 -5.86 14.30
CA ARG A 112 6.27 -5.57 15.74
C ARG A 112 4.82 -5.37 16.19
N ALA A 113 4.01 -4.67 15.40
CA ALA A 113 2.58 -4.50 15.68
C ALA A 113 1.86 -5.85 15.76
N VAL A 114 2.07 -6.74 14.77
CA VAL A 114 1.47 -8.08 14.74
C VAL A 114 1.90 -8.93 15.95
N VAL A 115 3.15 -8.80 16.39
CA VAL A 115 3.64 -9.49 17.61
C VAL A 115 2.92 -8.98 18.85
N GLN A 116 2.70 -7.66 18.98
CA GLN A 116 2.02 -7.08 20.14
C GLN A 116 0.53 -7.40 20.15
N GLN A 117 -0.12 -7.40 18.99
CA GLN A 117 -1.56 -7.68 18.91
C GLN A 117 -1.88 -8.52 17.65
N PRO A 118 -1.78 -9.86 17.73
CA PRO A 118 -2.01 -10.76 16.58
C PRO A 118 -3.43 -10.74 16.01
N THR A 119 -4.38 -10.15 16.75
CA THR A 119 -5.78 -9.98 16.31
C THR A 119 -6.10 -8.55 15.88
N GLY A 120 -5.09 -7.69 15.80
CA GLY A 120 -5.24 -6.31 15.34
C GLY A 120 -5.20 -6.23 13.81
N VAL A 121 -6.30 -5.82 13.19
CA VAL A 121 -6.40 -5.73 11.72
C VAL A 121 -5.41 -4.73 11.15
N GLU A 122 -5.15 -3.64 11.85
CA GLU A 122 -4.27 -2.55 11.42
C GLU A 122 -2.83 -3.05 11.22
N GLY A 123 -2.31 -3.84 12.17
CA GLY A 123 -0.96 -4.42 12.09
C GLY A 123 -0.78 -5.28 10.85
N HIS A 124 -1.70 -6.21 10.62
CA HIS A 124 -1.68 -7.10 9.44
C HIS A 124 -1.84 -6.34 8.13
N PHE A 125 -2.81 -5.42 8.07
CA PHE A 125 -3.05 -4.65 6.85
C PHE A 125 -1.83 -3.82 6.45
N TRP A 126 -1.27 -3.03 7.37
CA TRP A 126 -0.14 -2.16 7.05
C TRP A 126 1.18 -2.92 6.86
N LEU A 127 1.35 -4.07 7.52
CA LEU A 127 2.44 -5.00 7.19
C LEU A 127 2.33 -5.51 5.75
N GLY A 128 1.15 -5.97 5.35
CA GLY A 128 0.87 -6.43 4.01
C GLY A 128 1.04 -5.32 2.95
N ALA A 129 0.61 -4.09 3.25
CA ALA A 129 0.78 -2.93 2.38
C ALA A 129 2.27 -2.62 2.13
N ASN A 130 3.10 -2.59 3.18
CA ASN A 130 4.55 -2.36 3.05
C ASN A 130 5.24 -3.50 2.28
N TYR A 131 4.85 -4.77 2.47
CA TYR A 131 5.32 -5.86 1.62
C TYR A 131 4.95 -5.63 0.14
N GLY A 132 3.73 -5.10 -0.13
CA GLY A 132 3.26 -4.74 -1.46
C GLY A 132 4.13 -3.65 -2.10
N GLY A 133 4.36 -2.55 -1.39
CA GLY A 133 5.23 -1.46 -1.85
C GLY A 133 6.66 -1.92 -2.15
N LEU A 134 7.23 -2.76 -1.28
CA LEU A 134 8.54 -3.34 -1.53
C LEU A 134 8.54 -4.28 -2.75
N CYS A 135 7.45 -5.03 -2.98
CA CYS A 135 7.29 -5.90 -4.14
C CYS A 135 7.38 -5.14 -5.47
N GLU A 136 6.81 -3.92 -5.54
CA GLU A 136 6.79 -3.12 -6.76
C GLU A 136 8.17 -2.65 -7.24
N ILE A 137 9.12 -2.51 -6.32
CA ILE A 137 10.47 -2.01 -6.60
C ILE A 137 11.54 -3.10 -6.65
N GLN A 138 11.16 -4.36 -6.47
CA GLN A 138 12.07 -5.50 -6.52
C GLN A 138 12.04 -6.21 -7.87
N GLY A 139 13.12 -6.93 -8.18
CA GLY A 139 13.14 -7.83 -9.34
C GLY A 139 12.14 -8.99 -9.19
N VAL A 140 11.74 -9.58 -10.32
CA VAL A 140 10.65 -10.58 -10.44
C VAL A 140 10.74 -11.71 -9.41
N TRP A 141 11.93 -12.20 -9.12
CA TRP A 141 12.13 -13.33 -8.22
C TRP A 141 11.87 -12.97 -6.75
N GLN A 142 12.38 -11.81 -6.29
CA GLN A 142 12.13 -11.32 -4.95
C GLN A 142 10.65 -10.92 -4.78
N ALA A 143 10.06 -10.30 -5.81
CA ALA A 143 8.65 -9.95 -5.84
C ALA A 143 7.75 -11.18 -5.61
N PHE A 144 8.07 -12.33 -6.20
CA PHE A 144 7.29 -13.56 -6.00
C PHE A 144 7.25 -14.02 -4.53
N GLN A 145 8.37 -13.93 -3.81
CA GLN A 145 8.40 -14.27 -2.38
C GLN A 145 7.58 -13.27 -1.54
N MET A 146 7.65 -11.98 -1.90
CA MET A 146 6.86 -10.94 -1.23
C MET A 146 5.36 -11.09 -1.46
N VAL A 147 4.94 -11.46 -2.67
CA VAL A 147 3.51 -11.70 -2.99
C VAL A 147 2.85 -12.71 -2.04
N LYS A 148 3.58 -13.77 -1.64
CA LYS A 148 3.06 -14.75 -0.67
C LYS A 148 2.81 -14.10 0.69
N LYS A 149 3.72 -13.21 1.14
CA LYS A 149 3.59 -12.47 2.40
C LYS A 149 2.43 -11.47 2.31
N VAL A 150 2.35 -10.69 1.23
CA VAL A 150 1.21 -9.77 1.01
C VAL A 150 -0.11 -10.52 1.09
N ARG A 151 -0.23 -11.64 0.37
CA ARG A 151 -1.46 -12.43 0.36
C ARG A 151 -1.82 -12.92 1.76
N ALA A 152 -0.86 -13.48 2.49
CA ALA A 152 -1.10 -14.00 3.83
C ALA A 152 -1.64 -12.91 4.77
N GLU A 153 -1.00 -11.75 4.81
CA GLU A 153 -1.39 -10.64 5.66
C GLU A 153 -2.76 -10.05 5.26
N MET A 154 -3.02 -9.87 3.96
CA MET A 154 -4.31 -9.38 3.48
C MET A 154 -5.45 -10.35 3.72
N GLU A 155 -5.22 -11.68 3.63
CA GLU A 155 -6.21 -12.69 3.98
C GLU A 155 -6.51 -12.71 5.49
N ILE A 156 -5.51 -12.44 6.34
CA ILE A 156 -5.73 -12.27 7.79
C ILE A 156 -6.56 -10.99 8.02
N ALA A 157 -6.19 -9.88 7.42
CA ALA A 157 -6.92 -8.62 7.56
C ALA A 157 -8.40 -8.78 7.16
N LEU A 158 -8.71 -9.49 6.07
CA LEU A 158 -10.09 -9.77 5.66
C LEU A 158 -10.86 -10.61 6.68
N ARG A 159 -10.21 -11.58 7.34
CA ARG A 159 -10.87 -12.38 8.37
C ARG A 159 -11.14 -11.60 9.64
N LEU A 160 -10.25 -10.66 9.98
CA LEU A 160 -10.39 -9.82 11.16
C LEU A 160 -11.44 -8.73 10.96
N GLN A 161 -11.31 -7.97 9.87
CA GLN A 161 -12.23 -6.87 9.55
C GLN A 161 -12.23 -6.60 8.04
N ALA A 162 -13.23 -7.09 7.32
CA ALA A 162 -13.28 -7.07 5.86
C ALA A 162 -13.44 -5.67 5.25
N ASP A 163 -14.01 -4.72 5.99
CA ASP A 163 -14.22 -3.32 5.56
C ASP A 163 -13.10 -2.37 5.98
N TYR A 164 -12.07 -2.87 6.68
CA TYR A 164 -10.93 -2.03 7.08
C TYR A 164 -10.30 -1.35 5.86
N GLU A 165 -9.92 -0.07 6.03
CA GLU A 165 -9.41 0.78 4.93
C GLU A 165 -10.28 0.69 3.66
N HIS A 166 -11.61 0.78 3.85
CA HIS A 166 -12.58 0.72 2.75
C HIS A 166 -12.41 -0.54 1.87
N GLY A 167 -12.17 -1.69 2.49
CA GLY A 167 -12.03 -2.97 1.81
C GLY A 167 -10.78 -3.11 0.95
N SER A 168 -9.74 -2.32 1.22
CA SER A 168 -8.51 -2.28 0.39
C SER A 168 -7.76 -3.61 0.36
N ALA A 169 -7.94 -4.49 1.35
CA ALA A 169 -7.40 -5.85 1.30
C ALA A 169 -8.00 -6.68 0.15
N TYR A 170 -9.29 -6.51 -0.16
CA TYR A 170 -9.90 -7.12 -1.34
C TYR A 170 -9.25 -6.64 -2.64
N ARG A 171 -8.98 -5.33 -2.74
CA ARG A 171 -8.30 -4.75 -3.91
C ARG A 171 -6.91 -5.33 -4.07
N ALA A 172 -6.12 -5.40 -3.01
CA ALA A 172 -4.78 -5.97 -3.04
C ALA A 172 -4.77 -7.44 -3.51
N LEU A 173 -5.67 -8.27 -2.98
CA LEU A 173 -5.81 -9.67 -3.38
C LEU A 173 -6.33 -9.82 -4.82
N GLY A 174 -7.22 -8.94 -5.24
CA GLY A 174 -7.72 -8.86 -6.61
C GLY A 174 -6.59 -8.53 -7.60
N GLU A 175 -5.78 -7.52 -7.32
CA GLU A 175 -4.63 -7.14 -8.14
C GLU A 175 -3.57 -8.25 -8.21
N ILE A 176 -3.23 -8.89 -7.10
CA ILE A 176 -2.34 -10.04 -7.09
C ILE A 176 -2.89 -11.17 -7.98
N ALA A 177 -4.17 -11.49 -7.87
CA ALA A 177 -4.79 -12.54 -8.66
C ALA A 177 -4.85 -12.19 -10.17
N ARG A 178 -4.97 -10.90 -10.52
CA ARG A 178 -5.03 -10.41 -11.89
C ARG A 178 -3.64 -10.38 -12.54
N GLN A 179 -2.64 -9.85 -11.84
CA GLN A 179 -1.33 -9.55 -12.43
C GLN A 179 -0.39 -10.76 -12.51
N LEU A 180 -0.54 -11.73 -11.63
CA LEU A 180 0.31 -12.91 -11.64
C LEU A 180 0.00 -13.82 -12.84
N PRO A 181 1.02 -14.45 -13.44
CA PRO A 181 0.82 -15.60 -14.34
C PRO A 181 0.06 -16.74 -13.64
N GLY A 182 -0.73 -17.50 -14.39
CA GLY A 182 -1.52 -18.62 -13.83
C GLY A 182 -0.69 -19.65 -13.08
N ILE A 183 0.52 -19.97 -13.57
CA ILE A 183 1.48 -20.88 -12.92
C ILE A 183 1.98 -20.35 -11.55
N LEU A 184 1.91 -19.05 -11.32
CA LEU A 184 2.26 -18.39 -10.06
C LEU A 184 1.03 -18.06 -9.20
N GLY A 185 -0.12 -18.60 -9.56
CA GLY A 185 -1.37 -18.44 -8.82
C GLY A 185 -2.22 -17.26 -9.26
N GLY A 186 -1.95 -16.67 -10.44
CA GLY A 186 -2.85 -15.72 -11.09
C GLY A 186 -4.15 -16.39 -11.52
N ASN A 187 -5.27 -15.68 -11.40
CA ASN A 187 -6.57 -16.17 -11.81
C ASN A 187 -7.54 -15.00 -11.96
N LEU A 188 -7.88 -14.67 -13.18
CA LEU A 188 -8.72 -13.51 -13.50
C LEU A 188 -10.14 -13.61 -12.93
N LYS A 189 -10.74 -14.83 -12.91
CA LYS A 189 -12.05 -15.04 -12.29
C LYS A 189 -12.01 -14.76 -10.78
N ARG A 190 -10.95 -15.21 -10.12
CA ARG A 190 -10.74 -14.95 -8.68
C ARG A 190 -10.49 -13.46 -8.43
N ALA A 191 -9.72 -12.78 -9.30
CA ALA A 191 -9.51 -11.34 -9.24
C ALA A 191 -10.83 -10.57 -9.26
N ILE A 192 -11.68 -10.85 -10.23
CA ILE A 192 -13.04 -10.28 -10.34
C ILE A 192 -13.83 -10.55 -9.06
N GLY A 193 -13.82 -11.79 -8.56
CA GLY A 193 -14.55 -12.16 -7.36
C GLY A 193 -14.11 -11.39 -6.10
N TYR A 194 -12.81 -11.17 -5.90
CA TYR A 194 -12.31 -10.33 -4.80
C TYR A 194 -12.79 -8.88 -4.94
N LEU A 195 -12.64 -8.29 -6.13
CA LEU A 195 -13.00 -6.90 -6.37
C LEU A 195 -14.51 -6.65 -6.24
N GLU A 196 -15.35 -7.58 -6.72
CA GLU A 196 -16.80 -7.53 -6.52
C GLU A 196 -17.18 -7.64 -5.03
N GLN A 197 -16.51 -8.52 -4.28
CA GLN A 197 -16.71 -8.62 -2.83
C GLN A 197 -16.31 -7.34 -2.12
N GLY A 198 -15.19 -6.76 -2.48
CA GLY A 198 -14.73 -5.48 -1.94
C GLY A 198 -15.71 -4.34 -2.21
N LEU A 199 -16.32 -4.29 -3.40
CA LEU A 199 -17.33 -3.28 -3.72
C LEU A 199 -18.65 -3.49 -2.98
N ARG A 200 -18.96 -4.68 -2.49
CA ARG A 200 -20.11 -4.88 -1.59
C ARG A 200 -19.91 -4.21 -0.22
N VAL A 201 -18.68 -4.22 0.30
CA VAL A 201 -18.37 -3.56 1.59
C VAL A 201 -18.01 -2.09 1.44
N ALA A 202 -17.47 -1.68 0.28
CA ALA A 202 -17.05 -0.31 0.00
C ALA A 202 -17.48 0.16 -1.41
N PRO A 203 -18.78 0.37 -1.66
CA PRO A 203 -19.32 0.65 -3.00
C PRO A 203 -18.81 1.98 -3.61
N GLN A 204 -18.27 2.87 -2.79
CA GLN A 204 -17.73 4.16 -3.23
C GLN A 204 -16.20 4.16 -3.42
N ASN A 205 -15.56 2.99 -3.39
CA ASN A 205 -14.11 2.90 -3.58
C ASN A 205 -13.76 2.99 -5.07
N MET A 206 -13.36 4.19 -5.55
CA MET A 206 -13.00 4.44 -6.95
C MET A 206 -11.84 3.56 -7.42
N GLY A 207 -10.81 3.34 -6.57
CA GLY A 207 -9.67 2.51 -6.92
C GLY A 207 -10.07 1.05 -7.16
N MET A 208 -11.01 0.53 -6.37
CA MET A 208 -11.53 -0.82 -6.54
C MET A 208 -12.41 -0.96 -7.79
N LYS A 209 -13.25 0.06 -8.08
CA LYS A 209 -14.02 0.11 -9.33
C LYS A 209 -13.11 0.13 -10.55
N PHE A 210 -12.01 0.88 -10.49
CA PHE A 210 -11.03 0.93 -11.59
C PHE A 210 -10.33 -0.43 -11.79
N ALA A 211 -9.86 -1.05 -10.71
CA ALA A 211 -9.25 -2.39 -10.77
C ALA A 211 -10.22 -3.44 -11.33
N LEU A 212 -11.51 -3.37 -10.94
CA LEU A 212 -12.54 -4.24 -11.47
C LEU A 212 -12.81 -3.98 -12.96
N ALA A 213 -12.79 -2.72 -13.40
CA ALA A 213 -12.92 -2.37 -14.81
C ALA A 213 -11.78 -2.95 -15.66
N GLU A 214 -10.54 -2.89 -15.16
CA GLU A 214 -9.40 -3.54 -15.83
C GLU A 214 -9.56 -5.07 -15.88
N ALA A 215 -9.95 -5.69 -14.77
CA ALA A 215 -10.17 -7.14 -14.71
C ALA A 215 -11.30 -7.60 -15.66
N TYR A 216 -12.40 -6.88 -15.73
CA TYR A 216 -13.48 -7.15 -16.70
C TYR A 216 -13.01 -7.01 -18.15
N ARG A 217 -12.22 -5.97 -18.44
CA ARG A 217 -11.68 -5.76 -19.77
C ARG A 217 -10.76 -6.91 -20.20
N GLU A 218 -9.85 -7.33 -19.32
CA GLU A 218 -8.97 -8.49 -19.56
C GLU A 218 -9.77 -9.79 -19.75
N ALA A 219 -10.94 -9.92 -19.10
CA ALA A 219 -11.87 -11.03 -19.26
C ALA A 219 -12.75 -10.93 -20.53
N GLY A 220 -12.59 -9.89 -21.37
CA GLY A 220 -13.45 -9.64 -22.53
C GLY A 220 -14.85 -9.11 -22.20
N GLN A 221 -15.11 -8.76 -20.94
CA GLN A 221 -16.40 -8.25 -20.44
C GLN A 221 -16.48 -6.71 -20.61
N HIS A 222 -16.36 -6.24 -21.84
CA HIS A 222 -16.22 -4.80 -22.14
C HIS A 222 -17.37 -3.94 -21.61
N ALA A 223 -18.62 -4.41 -21.73
CA ALA A 223 -19.76 -3.66 -21.21
C ALA A 223 -19.75 -3.50 -19.68
N ALA A 224 -19.28 -4.51 -18.93
CA ALA A 224 -19.12 -4.43 -17.49
C ALA A 224 -17.98 -3.48 -17.11
N SER A 225 -16.86 -3.53 -17.82
CA SER A 225 -15.75 -2.59 -17.67
C SER A 225 -16.22 -1.14 -17.86
N GLN A 226 -16.92 -0.85 -18.96
CA GLN A 226 -17.43 0.49 -19.28
C GLN A 226 -18.36 1.02 -18.17
N ARG A 227 -19.26 0.17 -17.64
CA ARG A 227 -20.12 0.57 -16.51
C ARG A 227 -19.32 1.05 -15.31
N GLN A 228 -18.30 0.27 -14.88
CA GLN A 228 -17.48 0.66 -13.74
C GLN A 228 -16.74 1.98 -13.99
N LEU A 229 -16.22 2.21 -15.18
CA LEU A 229 -15.54 3.46 -15.54
C LEU A 229 -16.50 4.65 -15.58
N GLN A 230 -17.70 4.48 -16.10
CA GLN A 230 -18.75 5.52 -16.09
C GLN A 230 -19.19 5.87 -14.66
N GLU A 231 -19.33 4.88 -13.79
CA GLU A 231 -19.62 5.10 -12.38
C GLU A 231 -18.54 5.95 -11.73
N ILE A 232 -17.23 5.67 -11.96
CA ILE A 232 -16.13 6.49 -11.43
C ILE A 232 -16.28 7.96 -11.90
N LEU A 233 -16.61 8.19 -13.17
CA LEU A 233 -16.75 9.53 -13.72
C LEU A 233 -17.95 10.31 -13.14
N SER A 234 -19.00 9.61 -12.71
CA SER A 234 -20.18 10.22 -12.08
C SER A 234 -20.02 10.50 -10.58
N MET A 235 -18.98 9.93 -9.95
CA MET A 235 -18.75 10.13 -8.52
C MET A 235 -18.24 11.54 -8.22
N PRO A 236 -18.72 12.18 -7.12
CA PRO A 236 -18.20 13.48 -6.71
C PRO A 236 -16.75 13.37 -6.22
N VAL A 237 -15.96 14.40 -6.50
CA VAL A 237 -14.61 14.54 -5.95
C VAL A 237 -14.70 14.91 -4.48
N ARG A 238 -14.11 14.09 -3.62
CA ARG A 238 -14.10 14.32 -2.17
C ARG A 238 -13.04 15.36 -1.81
N PRO A 239 -13.36 16.40 -1.00
CA PRO A 239 -12.38 17.43 -0.64
C PRO A 239 -11.08 16.88 -0.03
N ALA A 240 -11.21 15.94 0.91
CA ALA A 240 -10.07 15.33 1.60
C ALA A 240 -9.23 14.36 0.75
N ARG A 241 -9.63 14.08 -0.51
CA ARG A 241 -8.95 13.17 -1.44
C ARG A 241 -9.02 13.68 -2.87
N SER A 242 -8.96 14.98 -3.03
CA SER A 242 -9.27 15.63 -4.30
C SER A 242 -8.29 15.30 -5.42
N GLN A 243 -7.01 15.17 -5.13
CA GLN A 243 -5.99 14.80 -6.11
C GLN A 243 -6.16 13.33 -6.52
N ALA A 244 -6.31 12.43 -5.55
CA ALA A 244 -6.49 11.00 -5.79
C ALA A 244 -7.77 10.72 -6.60
N ASP A 245 -8.88 11.35 -6.27
CA ASP A 245 -10.16 11.18 -6.96
C ASP A 245 -10.09 11.69 -8.41
N ARG A 246 -9.53 12.89 -8.65
CA ARG A 246 -9.33 13.43 -10.00
C ARG A 246 -8.41 12.53 -10.83
N HIS A 247 -7.29 12.08 -10.24
CA HIS A 247 -6.38 11.15 -10.92
C HIS A 247 -7.10 9.86 -11.32
N MET A 248 -7.97 9.32 -10.47
CA MET A 248 -8.74 8.13 -10.79
C MET A 248 -9.76 8.37 -11.91
N GLN A 249 -10.43 9.53 -11.91
CA GLN A 249 -11.33 9.93 -13.01
C GLN A 249 -10.57 10.10 -14.34
N ASP A 250 -9.35 10.65 -14.31
CA ASP A 250 -8.54 10.79 -15.53
C ASP A 250 -8.09 9.43 -16.07
N LYS A 251 -7.68 8.51 -15.19
CA LYS A 251 -7.43 7.11 -15.60
C LYS A 251 -8.66 6.47 -16.23
N ALA A 252 -9.84 6.67 -15.65
CA ALA A 252 -11.08 6.12 -16.19
C ALA A 252 -11.38 6.69 -17.58
N ARG A 253 -11.21 8.01 -17.80
CA ARG A 253 -11.35 8.64 -19.13
C ARG A 253 -10.37 8.06 -20.15
N GLN A 254 -9.12 7.86 -19.75
CA GLN A 254 -8.09 7.28 -20.62
C GLN A 254 -8.42 5.83 -21.03
N LEU A 255 -8.92 5.03 -20.07
CA LEU A 255 -9.25 3.63 -20.34
C LEU A 255 -10.49 3.47 -21.23
N LEU A 256 -11.48 4.37 -21.12
CA LEU A 256 -12.67 4.41 -21.99
C LEU A 256 -12.36 4.75 -23.46
N ARG A 257 -11.24 5.44 -23.74
CA ARG A 257 -10.82 5.82 -25.10
C ARG A 257 -10.07 4.71 -25.85
N LYS A 258 -9.66 3.68 -25.13
CA LYS A 258 -8.93 2.50 -25.66
C LYS A 258 -9.87 1.36 -25.98
#